data_2e599e6389f149a00e8e63baedb2cb01
#
_entry.id   2e599e6389f149a00e8e63baedb2cb01
#
_cell.length_a   1.000
_cell.length_b   1.000
_cell.length_c   1.000
_cell.angle_alpha   90.00
_cell.angle_beta   90.00
_cell.angle_gamma   90.00
#
_symmetry.space_group_name_H-M   'P 1'
#
loop_
_entity.id
_entity.type
_entity.pdbx_description
1 polymer ?
#
loop_
_entity_poly.entity_id
_entity_poly.type
_entity_poly.pdbx_seq_one_letter_code
_entity_poly.pdbx_strand_id
1 'polypeptide(L)'
;MKKHLFLLSSILTIGTLLAACGSPNTAEEEAGTAPEETAEEIVEEETDDSVPAEEAAEEEATTDEEAEEVEPMGTLTQSDEQNYELYVLDGYELSAEEPRKDALYASDNSAVFMRIETFTPEEIDFAAAEENMKQTLQAVNPDEEPISAKNFDGTDFSQSSAYEVSSAEGTVTGIVYEKENLIVRLTIFDDSTVNATEDFIAMGQTIKSVEQ
;
A
#
# COMPACT_ATOMS: atom_id res chain seq x y z
N MET A 1 -1.56 -17.28 55.58
CA MET A 1 -0.21 -17.67 56.00
C MET A 1 0.30 -18.74 55.04
N LYS A 2 1.22 -18.39 54.17
CA LYS A 2 2.44 -19.11 53.76
C LYS A 2 3.00 -18.38 52.51
N LYS A 3 4.06 -17.65 52.78
CA LYS A 3 4.95 -17.00 51.86
C LYS A 3 5.79 -18.10 51.18
N HIS A 4 5.92 -18.08 49.86
CA HIS A 4 7.03 -18.69 49.17
C HIS A 4 7.69 -17.68 48.24
N LEU A 5 8.78 -17.22 48.75
CA LEU A 5 9.87 -16.50 48.16
C LEU A 5 10.68 -17.51 47.34
N PHE A 6 10.86 -17.30 46.03
CA PHE A 6 11.92 -17.96 45.27
C PHE A 6 12.74 -16.94 44.50
N LEU A 7 13.97 -17.01 44.84
CA LEU A 7 15.17 -16.26 44.49
C LEU A 7 15.57 -16.47 43.01
N LEU A 8 16.01 -15.35 42.42
CA LEU A 8 17.19 -15.11 41.62
C LEU A 8 17.87 -16.31 40.92
N SER A 9 18.01 -16.21 39.60
CA SER A 9 19.25 -16.58 38.96
C SER A 9 19.49 -15.69 37.69
N SER A 10 20.42 -14.76 37.87
CA SER A 10 21.14 -14.05 36.82
C SER A 10 22.04 -15.01 36.08
N ILE A 11 21.98 -15.06 34.75
CA ILE A 11 23.12 -15.50 33.94
C ILE A 11 23.35 -14.45 32.86
N LEU A 12 24.37 -13.66 33.11
CA LEU A 12 25.04 -12.76 32.22
C LEU A 12 26.04 -13.57 31.38
N THR A 13 25.85 -13.67 30.07
CA THR A 13 26.91 -14.12 29.17
C THR A 13 27.20 -13.04 28.16
N ILE A 14 28.30 -12.36 28.39
CA ILE A 14 29.02 -11.49 27.47
C ILE A 14 29.76 -12.39 26.48
N GLY A 15 29.50 -12.21 25.22
CA GLY A 15 30.25 -12.82 24.09
C GLY A 15 30.65 -11.74 23.13
N THR A 16 31.88 -11.30 23.27
CA THR A 16 32.58 -10.31 22.44
C THR A 16 33.20 -10.94 21.19
N LEU A 17 33.37 -10.08 20.16
CA LEU A 17 34.34 -10.10 19.06
C LEU A 17 34.00 -11.00 17.86
N LEU A 18 34.01 -10.44 16.65
CA LEU A 18 35.22 -10.10 15.89
C LEU A 18 34.91 -9.13 14.75
N ALA A 19 35.66 -8.08 14.73
CA ALA A 19 35.92 -7.25 13.56
C ALA A 19 36.79 -8.07 12.56
N ALA A 20 36.45 -8.00 11.29
CA ALA A 20 37.35 -8.28 10.20
C ALA A 20 37.24 -7.20 9.13
N CYS A 21 38.15 -6.26 9.19
CA CYS A 21 38.58 -5.43 8.07
C CYS A 21 39.14 -6.30 6.95
N GLY A 22 38.83 -5.94 5.73
CA GLY A 22 39.45 -6.49 4.53
C GLY A 22 39.08 -5.65 3.31
N SER A 23 39.71 -4.50 3.15
CA SER A 23 40.02 -3.86 1.86
C SER A 23 41.52 -4.08 1.62
N PRO A 24 42.09 -3.76 0.49
CA PRO A 24 41.61 -3.35 -0.82
C PRO A 24 42.37 -3.98 -1.99
N ASN A 25 42.13 -3.46 -3.15
CA ASN A 25 43.10 -3.23 -4.29
C ASN A 25 42.71 -3.99 -5.55
N THR A 26 42.68 -3.39 -6.63
CA THR A 26 43.42 -2.45 -7.44
C THR A 26 43.13 -2.78 -8.89
N ALA A 27 42.69 -1.81 -9.59
CA ALA A 27 43.00 -1.34 -10.95
C ALA A 27 43.64 -2.28 -11.96
N GLU A 28 43.16 -2.23 -13.16
CA GLU A 28 43.77 -1.83 -14.45
C GLU A 28 42.77 -2.16 -15.55
N GLU A 29 42.21 -1.14 -16.23
CA GLU A 29 42.68 -0.52 -17.49
C GLU A 29 42.82 -1.50 -18.65
N GLU A 30 42.00 -1.37 -19.65
CA GLU A 30 42.23 -1.00 -21.05
C GLU A 30 40.91 -1.10 -21.81
N ALA A 31 40.36 -0.07 -22.33
CA ALA A 31 40.59 0.67 -23.56
C ALA A 31 40.20 -0.09 -24.84
N GLY A 32 39.31 0.57 -25.57
CA GLY A 32 39.15 0.44 -27.02
C GLY A 32 37.89 -0.28 -27.44
N THR A 33 37.00 0.21 -28.20
CA THR A 33 37.03 1.08 -29.38
C THR A 33 35.57 1.27 -29.81
N ALA A 34 35.11 2.47 -30.04
CA ALA A 34 34.08 2.74 -31.04
C ALA A 34 34.79 2.82 -32.39
N PRO A 35 34.16 2.87 -33.56
CA PRO A 35 32.86 3.47 -33.91
C PRO A 35 32.05 2.60 -34.92
N GLU A 36 30.93 2.98 -35.34
CA GLU A 36 30.55 3.64 -36.59
C GLU A 36 29.03 3.62 -36.81
N GLU A 37 28.52 4.77 -37.00
CA GLU A 37 27.47 5.27 -37.83
C GLU A 37 26.99 4.35 -38.97
N THR A 38 25.67 4.28 -39.13
CA THR A 38 25.06 4.40 -40.45
C THR A 38 23.67 5.01 -40.30
N ALA A 39 23.53 6.20 -40.81
CA ALA A 39 22.28 6.86 -41.18
C ALA A 39 21.89 6.37 -42.59
N GLU A 40 20.58 6.26 -42.82
CA GLU A 40 19.86 6.44 -44.09
C GLU A 40 18.37 6.31 -43.80
N GLU A 41 17.62 7.26 -44.00
CA GLU A 41 17.13 8.17 -45.04
C GLU A 41 15.66 7.84 -45.34
N ILE A 42 14.83 8.81 -45.03
CA ILE A 42 13.63 9.41 -45.64
C ILE A 42 12.86 8.58 -46.68
N VAL A 43 11.53 8.43 -46.48
CA VAL A 43 10.53 8.69 -47.55
C VAL A 43 9.27 9.30 -46.95
N GLU A 44 9.00 10.54 -47.35
CA GLU A 44 7.69 11.21 -47.30
C GLU A 44 6.78 10.60 -48.37
N GLU A 45 5.52 10.43 -48.08
CA GLU A 45 4.45 10.52 -49.05
C GLU A 45 3.20 11.16 -48.44
N GLU A 46 2.98 12.41 -48.90
CA GLU A 46 1.73 13.13 -48.77
C GLU A 46 0.70 12.61 -49.78
N THR A 47 -0.57 12.50 -49.38
CA THR A 47 -1.73 12.77 -50.22
C THR A 47 -2.92 13.20 -49.36
N ASP A 48 -3.17 14.42 -49.36
CA ASP A 48 -4.29 15.30 -49.74
C ASP A 48 -5.54 14.56 -50.26
N ASP A 49 -6.70 14.78 -49.67
CA ASP A 49 -7.94 15.22 -50.30
C ASP A 49 -9.11 15.47 -49.33
N SER A 50 -9.50 16.74 -49.23
CA SER A 50 -10.84 17.33 -49.30
C SER A 50 -11.98 16.88 -48.40
N VAL A 51 -12.42 17.84 -47.59
CA VAL A 51 -13.72 18.08 -46.96
C VAL A 51 -14.88 18.13 -48.01
N PRO A 52 -16.15 17.80 -47.67
CA PRO A 52 -16.98 18.90 -47.16
C PRO A 52 -17.90 18.62 -45.98
N ALA A 53 -18.23 19.71 -45.32
CA ALA A 53 -19.17 19.88 -44.23
C ALA A 53 -20.61 19.45 -44.58
N GLU A 54 -21.31 18.91 -43.56
CA GLU A 54 -22.75 19.09 -43.47
C GLU A 54 -23.15 19.28 -41.99
N GLU A 55 -23.75 20.41 -41.81
CA GLU A 55 -24.33 21.01 -40.62
C GLU A 55 -25.65 20.30 -40.29
N ALA A 56 -25.85 19.83 -39.04
CA ALA A 56 -27.20 19.74 -38.48
C ALA A 56 -27.21 19.59 -36.95
N ALA A 57 -27.68 20.65 -36.31
CA ALA A 57 -28.62 20.70 -35.18
C ALA A 57 -28.20 20.17 -33.80
N GLU A 58 -28.11 21.15 -32.92
CA GLU A 58 -28.28 21.18 -31.47
C GLU A 58 -29.37 20.22 -30.98
N GLU A 59 -29.00 19.36 -30.04
CA GLU A 59 -29.85 19.03 -28.90
C GLU A 59 -28.98 19.03 -27.65
N GLU A 60 -29.10 20.11 -26.88
CA GLU A 60 -28.65 20.16 -25.50
C GLU A 60 -29.48 19.16 -24.67
N ALA A 61 -28.93 18.00 -24.46
CA ALA A 61 -29.35 17.18 -23.34
C ALA A 61 -28.37 17.44 -22.17
N THR A 62 -28.72 18.43 -21.35
CA THR A 62 -28.22 18.53 -20.00
C THR A 62 -28.72 17.31 -19.24
N THR A 63 -27.97 16.24 -19.30
CA THR A 63 -28.06 15.18 -18.31
C THR A 63 -27.27 15.67 -17.12
N ASP A 64 -28.01 16.24 -16.16
CA ASP A 64 -27.58 16.40 -14.80
C ASP A 64 -27.45 14.97 -14.26
N GLU A 65 -26.27 14.36 -14.45
CA GLU A 65 -25.88 13.19 -13.69
C GLU A 65 -25.61 13.70 -12.27
N GLU A 66 -26.67 13.77 -11.46
CA GLU A 66 -26.52 13.65 -10.03
C GLU A 66 -25.71 12.37 -9.84
N ALA A 67 -24.43 12.51 -9.47
CA ALA A 67 -23.64 11.42 -8.92
C ALA A 67 -24.49 10.90 -7.75
N GLU A 68 -25.12 9.74 -7.90
CA GLU A 68 -25.67 9.00 -6.78
C GLU A 68 -24.51 8.80 -5.81
N GLU A 69 -24.50 9.57 -4.72
CA GLU A 69 -23.68 9.27 -3.55
C GLU A 69 -24.10 7.86 -3.12
N VAL A 70 -23.34 6.86 -3.53
CA VAL A 70 -23.51 5.50 -3.03
C VAL A 70 -23.20 5.58 -1.55
N GLU A 71 -24.26 5.52 -0.73
CA GLU A 71 -24.12 5.47 0.72
C GLU A 71 -23.14 4.34 1.06
N PRO A 72 -22.04 4.61 1.74
CA PRO A 72 -21.07 3.57 2.08
C PRO A 72 -21.75 2.51 2.94
N MET A 73 -21.67 1.26 2.53
CA MET A 73 -22.21 0.15 3.30
C MET A 73 -21.39 -0.04 4.57
N GLY A 74 -22.05 -0.24 5.71
CA GLY A 74 -21.41 -0.52 6.98
C GLY A 74 -21.72 0.48 8.09
N THR A 75 -21.09 0.30 9.23
CA THR A 75 -21.23 1.17 10.40
C THR A 75 -20.04 2.13 10.48
N LEU A 76 -20.30 3.43 10.56
CA LEU A 76 -19.25 4.43 10.77
C LEU A 76 -18.60 4.19 12.14
N THR A 77 -17.32 3.92 12.15
CA THR A 77 -16.53 3.59 13.34
C THR A 77 -15.29 4.48 13.40
N GLN A 78 -15.08 5.13 14.53
CA GLN A 78 -13.90 5.95 14.78
C GLN A 78 -12.82 5.12 15.47
N SER A 79 -11.55 5.33 15.10
CA SER A 79 -10.42 4.77 15.84
C SER A 79 -10.33 5.34 17.25
N ASP A 80 -10.01 4.50 18.22
CA ASP A 80 -9.82 4.91 19.62
C ASP A 80 -8.48 5.63 19.86
N GLU A 81 -7.47 5.37 19.03
CA GLU A 81 -6.10 5.86 19.24
C GLU A 81 -5.53 6.68 18.08
N GLN A 82 -6.19 6.68 16.92
CA GLN A 82 -5.77 7.44 15.74
C GLN A 82 -6.86 8.44 15.31
N ASN A 83 -6.50 9.43 14.50
CA ASN A 83 -7.39 10.52 14.10
C ASN A 83 -8.11 10.20 12.79
N TYR A 84 -8.79 9.06 12.72
CA TYR A 84 -9.58 8.69 11.55
C TYR A 84 -10.87 7.96 11.93
N GLU A 85 -11.79 7.92 10.99
CA GLU A 85 -12.99 7.09 10.98
C GLU A 85 -13.10 6.34 9.66
N LEU A 86 -13.80 5.21 9.66
CA LEU A 86 -14.08 4.42 8.48
C LEU A 86 -15.44 3.72 8.62
N TYR A 87 -15.99 3.26 7.48
CA TYR A 87 -17.16 2.39 7.50
C TYR A 87 -16.73 0.94 7.64
N VAL A 88 -17.22 0.27 8.67
CA VAL A 88 -16.94 -1.14 8.98
C VAL A 88 -18.13 -2.00 8.56
N LEU A 89 -17.92 -2.94 7.67
CA LEU A 89 -18.93 -3.89 7.21
C LEU A 89 -19.34 -4.87 8.33
N ASP A 90 -20.54 -5.43 8.22
CA ASP A 90 -20.98 -6.50 9.11
C ASP A 90 -20.03 -7.70 9.00
N GLY A 91 -19.66 -8.29 10.12
CA GLY A 91 -18.71 -9.40 10.19
C GLY A 91 -17.25 -8.98 10.35
N TYR A 92 -16.99 -7.70 10.53
CA TYR A 92 -15.66 -7.17 10.83
C TYR A 92 -15.68 -6.34 12.11
N GLU A 93 -14.53 -6.27 12.78
CA GLU A 93 -14.37 -5.54 14.05
C GLU A 93 -13.05 -4.78 14.07
N LEU A 94 -13.12 -3.46 14.36
CA LEU A 94 -11.96 -2.61 14.54
C LEU A 94 -11.47 -2.67 15.98
N SER A 95 -10.16 -2.88 16.17
CA SER A 95 -9.50 -2.93 17.48
C SER A 95 -8.18 -2.18 17.46
N ALA A 96 -7.92 -1.35 18.45
CA ALA A 96 -6.61 -0.75 18.67
C ALA A 96 -5.65 -1.82 19.22
N GLU A 97 -4.49 -2.00 18.58
CA GLU A 97 -3.49 -3.00 19.02
C GLU A 97 -2.28 -2.37 19.69
N GLU A 98 -1.72 -1.35 19.06
CA GLU A 98 -0.53 -0.62 19.51
C GLU A 98 -0.74 0.87 19.26
N PRO A 99 0.01 1.74 19.93
CA PRO A 99 -0.04 3.14 19.57
C PRO A 99 0.14 3.34 18.06
N ARG A 100 -0.84 3.97 17.40
CA ARG A 100 -0.85 4.26 15.97
C ARG A 100 -1.01 3.03 15.05
N LYS A 101 -1.50 1.92 15.57
CA LYS A 101 -1.83 0.74 14.78
C LYS A 101 -3.16 0.18 15.23
N ASP A 102 -4.10 0.14 14.33
CA ASP A 102 -5.35 -0.57 14.50
C ASP A 102 -5.35 -1.83 13.64
N ALA A 103 -6.14 -2.80 14.03
CA ALA A 103 -6.44 -3.96 13.23
C ALA A 103 -7.94 -4.10 13.04
N LEU A 104 -8.34 -4.33 11.80
CA LEU A 104 -9.70 -4.66 11.42
C LEU A 104 -9.74 -6.16 11.14
N TYR A 105 -10.40 -6.92 12.00
CA TYR A 105 -10.46 -8.39 11.96
C TYR A 105 -11.73 -8.89 11.30
N ALA A 106 -11.63 -9.99 10.56
CA ALA A 106 -12.81 -10.80 10.24
C ALA A 106 -13.28 -11.53 11.50
N SER A 107 -14.55 -11.32 11.89
CA SER A 107 -15.09 -11.80 13.19
C SER A 107 -15.04 -13.33 13.32
N ASP A 108 -15.15 -14.06 12.22
CA ASP A 108 -15.12 -15.52 12.20
C ASP A 108 -13.70 -16.11 12.11
N ASN A 109 -12.70 -15.28 11.73
CA ASN A 109 -11.31 -15.72 11.58
C ASN A 109 -10.33 -14.57 11.85
N SER A 110 -9.84 -14.49 13.09
CA SER A 110 -8.91 -13.42 13.50
C SER A 110 -7.50 -13.50 12.86
N ALA A 111 -7.18 -14.56 12.12
CA ALA A 111 -5.96 -14.63 11.32
C ALA A 111 -6.08 -13.83 10.00
N VAL A 112 -7.32 -13.51 9.61
CA VAL A 112 -7.63 -12.66 8.44
C VAL A 112 -7.96 -11.26 8.94
N PHE A 113 -7.07 -10.32 8.66
CA PHE A 113 -7.18 -8.96 9.17
C PHE A 113 -6.47 -7.94 8.28
N MET A 114 -6.86 -6.68 8.45
CA MET A 114 -6.18 -5.53 7.88
C MET A 114 -5.58 -4.68 8.99
N ARG A 115 -4.29 -4.42 8.95
CA ARG A 115 -3.64 -3.42 9.80
C ARG A 115 -3.76 -2.05 9.17
N ILE A 116 -4.12 -1.05 9.97
CA ILE A 116 -4.33 0.33 9.56
C ILE A 116 -3.37 1.23 10.33
N GLU A 117 -2.60 2.01 9.61
CA GLU A 117 -1.71 3.04 10.15
C GLU A 117 -1.92 4.35 9.39
N THR A 118 -2.10 5.43 10.12
CA THR A 118 -2.30 6.76 9.54
C THR A 118 -1.21 7.73 9.98
N PHE A 119 -0.81 8.60 9.07
CA PHE A 119 0.24 9.59 9.26
C PHE A 119 -0.19 10.93 8.66
N THR A 120 0.35 12.00 9.17
CA THR A 120 0.29 13.29 8.46
C THR A 120 1.47 13.41 7.48
N PRO A 121 1.35 14.21 6.41
CA PRO A 121 2.47 14.47 5.49
C PRO A 121 3.70 15.12 6.15
N GLU A 122 3.54 15.69 7.36
CA GLU A 122 4.65 16.24 8.17
C GLU A 122 5.43 15.15 8.92
N GLU A 123 4.82 14.01 9.18
CA GLU A 123 5.44 12.88 9.88
C GLU A 123 6.18 11.93 8.92
N ILE A 124 5.62 11.69 7.75
CA ILE A 124 6.19 10.84 6.72
C ILE A 124 5.73 11.34 5.34
N ASP A 125 6.58 11.30 4.35
CA ASP A 125 6.17 11.52 2.97
C ASP A 125 5.65 10.21 2.32
N PHE A 126 4.91 10.36 1.22
CA PHE A 126 4.33 9.22 0.52
C PHE A 126 5.39 8.19 0.07
N ALA A 127 6.53 8.65 -0.45
CA ALA A 127 7.58 7.75 -0.93
C ALA A 127 8.20 6.92 0.20
N ALA A 128 8.40 7.52 1.38
CA ALA A 128 8.88 6.81 2.55
C ALA A 128 7.84 5.83 3.10
N ALA A 129 6.56 6.18 3.08
CA ALA A 129 5.47 5.27 3.46
C ALA A 129 5.38 4.07 2.51
N GLU A 130 5.51 4.29 1.20
CA GLU A 130 5.55 3.25 0.18
C GLU A 130 6.75 2.32 0.37
N GLU A 131 7.94 2.86 0.57
CA GLU A 131 9.15 2.07 0.81
C GLU A 131 9.03 1.21 2.07
N ASN A 132 8.52 1.77 3.17
CA ASN A 132 8.27 1.02 4.40
C ASN A 132 7.25 -0.11 4.19
N MET A 133 6.23 0.11 3.38
CA MET A 133 5.26 -0.92 3.04
C MET A 133 5.92 -2.04 2.23
N LYS A 134 6.71 -1.73 1.19
CA LYS A 134 7.45 -2.74 0.42
C LYS A 134 8.40 -3.56 1.29
N GLN A 135 9.10 -2.93 2.23
CA GLN A 135 9.95 -3.62 3.20
C GLN A 135 9.14 -4.55 4.11
N THR A 136 7.94 -4.15 4.51
CA THR A 136 7.02 -5.00 5.28
C THR A 136 6.64 -6.25 4.47
N LEU A 137 6.24 -6.09 3.22
CA LEU A 137 5.91 -7.22 2.34
C LEU A 137 7.13 -8.12 2.07
N GLN A 138 8.30 -7.53 1.86
CA GLN A 138 9.54 -8.30 1.69
C GLN A 138 9.91 -9.10 2.95
N ALA A 139 9.56 -8.61 4.13
CA ALA A 139 9.77 -9.36 5.38
C ALA A 139 8.78 -10.53 5.55
N VAL A 140 7.60 -10.47 4.94
CA VAL A 140 6.64 -11.58 4.90
C VAL A 140 7.18 -12.74 4.07
N ASN A 141 7.74 -12.44 2.91
CA ASN A 141 8.36 -13.44 2.04
C ASN A 141 9.69 -12.92 1.47
N PRO A 142 10.80 -13.22 2.14
CA PRO A 142 12.13 -12.74 1.70
C PRO A 142 12.61 -13.31 0.37
N ASP A 143 12.01 -14.40 -0.09
CA ASP A 143 12.41 -15.11 -1.31
C ASP A 143 11.71 -14.58 -2.57
N GLU A 144 10.67 -13.73 -2.42
CA GLU A 144 9.89 -13.15 -3.50
C GLU A 144 9.87 -11.62 -3.42
N GLU A 145 10.00 -10.93 -4.54
CA GLU A 145 9.78 -9.49 -4.59
C GLU A 145 8.29 -9.18 -4.66
N PRO A 146 7.78 -8.18 -3.90
CA PRO A 146 6.40 -7.74 -4.01
C PRO A 146 6.06 -7.29 -5.43
N ILE A 147 4.94 -7.74 -5.95
CA ILE A 147 4.42 -7.35 -7.27
C ILE A 147 3.25 -6.38 -7.14
N SER A 148 2.95 -5.61 -8.18
CA SER A 148 1.79 -4.70 -8.15
C SER A 148 0.49 -5.47 -7.99
N ALA A 149 -0.30 -5.11 -6.98
CA ALA A 149 -1.65 -5.62 -6.77
C ALA A 149 -2.60 -5.07 -7.85
N LYS A 150 -3.52 -5.90 -8.37
CA LYS A 150 -4.39 -5.55 -9.49
C LYS A 150 -5.79 -5.13 -9.07
N ASN A 151 -6.18 -5.44 -7.85
CA ASN A 151 -7.52 -5.26 -7.31
C ASN A 151 -7.71 -3.93 -6.56
N PHE A 152 -6.75 -3.02 -6.61
CA PHE A 152 -6.85 -1.70 -6.01
C PHE A 152 -6.94 -0.62 -7.09
N ASP A 153 -8.05 0.14 -7.07
CA ASP A 153 -8.21 1.35 -7.87
C ASP A 153 -7.83 2.57 -7.03
N GLY A 154 -6.77 3.23 -7.42
CA GLY A 154 -6.24 4.39 -6.72
C GLY A 154 -6.59 5.74 -7.35
N THR A 155 -7.56 5.78 -8.27
CA THR A 155 -7.89 7.00 -9.04
C THR A 155 -8.47 8.14 -8.20
N ASP A 156 -9.08 7.82 -7.06
CA ASP A 156 -9.68 8.80 -6.14
C ASP A 156 -8.68 9.44 -5.17
N PHE A 157 -7.42 9.04 -5.22
CA PHE A 157 -6.38 9.50 -4.30
C PHE A 157 -5.36 10.39 -5.01
N SER A 158 -4.79 11.34 -4.28
CA SER A 158 -3.74 12.22 -4.80
C SER A 158 -2.48 11.46 -5.20
N GLN A 159 -2.13 10.44 -4.42
CA GLN A 159 -1.10 9.45 -4.68
C GLN A 159 -1.55 8.10 -4.13
N SER A 160 -1.21 7.01 -4.82
CA SER A 160 -1.51 5.67 -4.36
C SER A 160 -0.55 4.63 -4.93
N SER A 161 -0.32 3.56 -4.18
CA SER A 161 0.38 2.36 -4.64
C SER A 161 -0.12 1.13 -3.90
N ALA A 162 -0.14 0.00 -4.58
CA ALA A 162 -0.55 -1.27 -4.01
C ALA A 162 0.35 -2.39 -4.52
N TYR A 163 0.78 -3.25 -3.60
CA TYR A 163 1.64 -4.40 -3.87
C TYR A 163 1.13 -5.61 -3.11
N GLU A 164 1.48 -6.79 -3.60
CA GLU A 164 1.14 -8.04 -2.97
C GLU A 164 2.33 -9.02 -2.99
N VAL A 165 2.35 -9.92 -2.04
CA VAL A 165 3.32 -11.02 -1.94
C VAL A 165 2.62 -12.27 -1.44
N SER A 166 3.06 -13.43 -1.93
CA SER A 166 2.57 -14.73 -1.42
C SER A 166 3.13 -14.99 -0.02
N SER A 167 2.34 -15.60 0.84
CA SER A 167 2.76 -16.08 2.14
C SER A 167 2.42 -17.56 2.30
N ALA A 168 2.86 -18.17 3.39
CA ALA A 168 2.54 -19.57 3.70
C ALA A 168 1.04 -19.79 3.94
N GLU A 169 0.31 -18.77 4.33
CA GLU A 169 -1.11 -18.83 4.72
C GLU A 169 -2.05 -18.26 3.65
N GLY A 170 -1.53 -17.50 2.69
CA GLY A 170 -2.31 -16.88 1.63
C GLY A 170 -1.57 -15.72 0.98
N THR A 171 -2.24 -14.60 0.78
CA THR A 171 -1.67 -13.40 0.18
C THR A 171 -1.61 -12.26 1.20
N VAL A 172 -0.52 -11.53 1.20
CA VAL A 172 -0.42 -10.28 1.96
C VAL A 172 -0.37 -9.12 0.97
N THR A 173 -1.34 -8.21 1.10
CA THR A 173 -1.47 -7.02 0.25
C THR A 173 -1.13 -5.78 1.05
N GLY A 174 -0.23 -4.96 0.54
CA GLY A 174 0.13 -3.67 1.11
C GLY A 174 -0.37 -2.54 0.21
N ILE A 175 -1.03 -1.55 0.80
CA ILE A 175 -1.57 -0.39 0.10
C ILE A 175 -1.12 0.86 0.83
N VAL A 176 -0.67 1.85 0.07
CA VAL A 176 -0.43 3.22 0.57
C VAL A 176 -1.18 4.18 -0.32
N TYR A 177 -1.92 5.11 0.28
CA TYR A 177 -2.54 6.20 -0.44
C TYR A 177 -2.53 7.49 0.37
N GLU A 178 -2.61 8.60 -0.33
CA GLU A 178 -2.76 9.94 0.23
C GLU A 178 -4.13 10.51 -0.12
N LYS A 179 -4.86 10.90 0.91
CA LYS A 179 -6.20 11.50 0.80
C LYS A 179 -6.32 12.64 1.79
N GLU A 180 -6.74 13.81 1.30
CA GLU A 180 -6.85 15.01 2.13
C GLU A 180 -5.51 15.35 2.79
N ASN A 181 -5.39 15.21 4.09
CA ASN A 181 -4.15 15.45 4.85
C ASN A 181 -3.69 14.19 5.59
N LEU A 182 -4.03 13.00 5.08
CA LEU A 182 -3.63 11.70 5.60
C LEU A 182 -2.83 10.91 4.57
N ILE A 183 -1.76 10.31 5.03
CA ILE A 183 -1.11 9.18 4.38
C ILE A 183 -1.57 7.93 5.12
N VAL A 184 -2.26 7.06 4.42
CA VAL A 184 -2.80 5.81 4.96
C VAL A 184 -1.98 4.64 4.46
N ARG A 185 -1.58 3.76 5.37
CA ARG A 185 -0.92 2.51 5.07
C ARG A 185 -1.76 1.35 5.57
N LEU A 186 -2.14 0.48 4.66
CA LEU A 186 -2.91 -0.73 4.93
C LEU A 186 -2.03 -1.95 4.68
N THR A 187 -2.09 -2.95 5.57
CA THR A 187 -1.47 -4.26 5.35
C THR A 187 -2.53 -5.33 5.60
N ILE A 188 -2.97 -5.99 4.54
CA ILE A 188 -4.04 -6.96 4.55
C ILE A 188 -3.42 -8.37 4.56
N PHE A 189 -3.76 -9.15 5.57
CA PHE A 189 -3.41 -10.55 5.70
C PHE A 189 -4.66 -11.37 5.40
N ASP A 190 -4.71 -11.99 4.24
CA ASP A 190 -5.86 -12.77 3.79
C ASP A 190 -5.44 -14.22 3.51
N ASP A 191 -6.34 -15.11 3.81
CA ASP A 191 -6.14 -16.51 3.51
C ASP A 191 -7.01 -16.93 2.30
N SER A 192 -6.52 -17.84 1.51
CA SER A 192 -7.17 -18.27 0.26
C SER A 192 -8.57 -18.88 0.45
N THR A 193 -8.99 -19.14 1.68
CA THR A 193 -10.30 -19.73 2.01
C THR A 193 -11.35 -18.67 2.34
N VAL A 194 -10.93 -17.49 2.85
CA VAL A 194 -11.83 -16.40 3.24
C VAL A 194 -12.06 -15.42 2.10
N ASN A 195 -11.00 -15.01 1.40
CA ASN A 195 -11.02 -14.03 0.30
C ASN A 195 -11.64 -12.68 0.71
N ALA A 196 -11.17 -12.13 1.84
CA ALA A 196 -11.67 -10.88 2.40
C ALA A 196 -10.96 -9.62 1.87
N THR A 197 -9.97 -9.77 0.99
CA THR A 197 -9.15 -8.66 0.52
C THR A 197 -9.98 -7.53 -0.11
N GLU A 198 -11.00 -7.84 -0.90
CA GLU A 198 -11.86 -6.83 -1.55
C GLU A 198 -12.68 -6.06 -0.50
N ASP A 199 -13.22 -6.73 0.51
CA ASP A 199 -13.96 -6.08 1.60
C ASP A 199 -13.03 -5.17 2.41
N PHE A 200 -11.82 -5.61 2.73
CA PHE A 200 -10.83 -4.77 3.42
C PHE A 200 -10.44 -3.54 2.62
N ILE A 201 -10.23 -3.69 1.32
CA ILE A 201 -9.95 -2.57 0.42
C ILE A 201 -11.12 -1.59 0.43
N ALA A 202 -12.35 -2.08 0.25
CA ALA A 202 -13.54 -1.24 0.26
C ALA A 202 -13.68 -0.45 1.56
N MET A 203 -13.51 -1.10 2.73
CA MET A 203 -13.52 -0.43 4.03
C MET A 203 -12.38 0.57 4.16
N GLY A 204 -11.15 0.16 3.78
CA GLY A 204 -9.96 1.00 3.85
C GLY A 204 -10.06 2.29 3.03
N GLN A 205 -10.69 2.27 1.86
CA GLN A 205 -10.90 3.45 1.00
C GLN A 205 -11.86 4.47 1.62
N THR A 206 -12.69 4.05 2.58
CA THR A 206 -13.61 4.96 3.30
C THR A 206 -12.95 5.79 4.39
N ILE A 207 -11.68 5.53 4.72
CA ILE A 207 -10.95 6.24 5.78
C ILE A 207 -10.96 7.74 5.52
N LYS A 208 -11.36 8.49 6.53
CA LYS A 208 -11.37 9.96 6.55
C LYS A 208 -10.71 10.47 7.83
N SER A 209 -10.06 11.63 7.74
CA SER A 209 -9.52 12.33 8.92
C SER A 209 -10.66 12.85 9.81
N VAL A 210 -10.47 12.70 11.12
CA VAL A 210 -11.34 13.32 12.13
C VAL A 210 -10.58 14.49 12.74
N GLU A 211 -11.10 15.69 12.61
CA GLU A 211 -10.55 16.86 13.28
C GLU A 211 -10.79 16.74 14.80
N GLN A 212 -9.74 16.93 15.60
CA GLN A 212 -9.83 17.00 17.06
C GLN A 212 -10.12 18.42 17.53
#